data_29df8818222a63cadf8ac29942181577
#
_entry.id   29df8818222a63cadf8ac29942181577
#
_cell.length_a   1.000
_cell.length_b   1.000
_cell.length_c   1.000
_cell.angle_alpha   90.00
_cell.angle_beta   90.00
_cell.angle_gamma   90.00
#
_symmetry.space_group_name_H-M   'P 1'
#
loop_
_entity.id
_entity.type
_entity.pdbx_description
1 polymer ?
#
loop_
_entity_poly.entity_id
_entity_poly.type
_entity_poly.pdbx_seq_one_letter_code
_entity_poly.pdbx_strand_id
1 'polypeptide(L)'
;MKRIKIFDTTLRDGEQSPGCSMNLTEKIEMARQLEKLGVDVIEAGFAIASPMDHKSVQAISAAVTNCTVASLARCAKGDIDAAWDAVKEANHPRIHVFLATSDIHMEYKLKMTREQVIDRIREMVAYAKSYCDDIEFSAEDASRSDWSFLAQCYSAAVAAGATTLNVPDTVGYSTPQEMYDLITYLRENITGVENVDISVHCHNDLGMAVANSLECVRAGATQVECTVNGIGERAGNESLEEIVMALRTRKDFYDAETGVSTRQIYRSSKLLSNITGVPIPPSKAIVGANAFAHESGIHQHGVIANARTYEIMNSTDVGIPQNTMVLGKHSGKHALREKLESMGYELSDEELESVFTRFKDLADKKKNITSSDIEALVLHRQAAVQGSCQLVSHVVNTGHGVPNISCIKLQRGDEQIEDVAIGTGPLDASFKAINRMLQMDVKLESFSLNAVTDGEDAIGEAVVKVSGPDGRSYTGSGLSTDIIESSIRAYVNGINKIMESGN
;
A
#
# COMPACT_ATOMS: atom_id res chain seq x y z
N MET A 1 13.80 -13.46 -22.86
CA MET A 1 13.24 -12.36 -22.03
C MET A 1 13.98 -12.34 -20.71
N LYS A 2 14.39 -11.17 -20.28
CA LYS A 2 14.96 -10.94 -18.95
C LYS A 2 13.88 -11.03 -17.89
N ARG A 3 14.13 -11.72 -16.79
CA ARG A 3 13.24 -11.64 -15.62
C ARG A 3 13.62 -10.40 -14.80
N ILE A 4 12.65 -9.54 -14.53
CA ILE A 4 12.78 -8.38 -13.64
C ILE A 4 12.13 -8.74 -12.31
N LYS A 5 12.90 -8.61 -11.24
CA LYS A 5 12.40 -8.77 -9.86
C LYS A 5 11.60 -7.54 -9.46
N ILE A 6 10.46 -7.76 -8.82
CA ILE A 6 9.66 -6.69 -8.22
C ILE A 6 9.88 -6.71 -6.72
N PHE A 7 10.47 -5.63 -6.24
CA PHE A 7 10.66 -5.34 -4.82
C PHE A 7 9.56 -4.36 -4.40
N ASP A 8 8.67 -4.80 -3.54
CA ASP A 8 7.58 -3.95 -3.04
C ASP A 8 7.97 -3.30 -1.72
N THR A 9 7.96 -1.97 -1.69
CA THR A 9 8.24 -1.16 -0.49
C THR A 9 6.98 -0.44 0.05
N THR A 10 5.79 -0.93 -0.29
CA THR A 10 4.52 -0.37 0.21
C THR A 10 4.48 -0.30 1.74
N LEU A 11 5.02 -1.33 2.42
CA LEU A 11 5.01 -1.45 3.89
C LEU A 11 6.16 -0.70 4.58
N ARG A 12 7.08 -0.08 3.83
CA ARG A 12 8.16 0.76 4.36
C ARG A 12 8.08 2.18 3.84
N ASP A 13 8.47 2.46 2.57
CA ASP A 13 8.44 3.80 1.98
C ASP A 13 7.00 4.27 1.72
N GLY A 14 6.16 3.37 1.23
CA GLY A 14 4.75 3.64 1.02
C GLY A 14 4.04 4.10 2.29
N GLU A 15 4.30 3.46 3.41
CA GLU A 15 3.73 3.81 4.71
C GLU A 15 4.21 5.17 5.25
N GLN A 16 5.36 5.66 4.80
CA GLN A 16 5.89 6.98 5.18
C GLN A 16 5.11 8.13 4.57
N SER A 17 4.29 7.85 3.55
CA SER A 17 3.34 8.84 3.01
C SER A 17 2.37 9.31 4.08
N PRO A 18 2.16 10.64 4.23
CA PRO A 18 1.18 11.15 5.19
C PRO A 18 -0.20 10.52 4.99
N GLY A 19 -0.72 9.85 6.02
CA GLY A 19 -2.01 9.20 5.98
C GLY A 19 -2.01 7.71 5.60
N CYS A 20 -0.86 7.15 5.23
CA CYS A 20 -0.74 5.74 4.83
C CYS A 20 -0.25 4.81 5.94
N SER A 21 -0.15 5.27 7.18
CA SER A 21 0.25 4.41 8.32
C SER A 21 -0.73 3.25 8.51
N MET A 22 -0.19 2.07 8.74
CA MET A 22 -0.93 0.82 8.90
C MET A 22 -0.67 0.20 10.29
N ASN A 23 -1.69 -0.40 10.88
CA ASN A 23 -1.51 -1.21 12.08
C ASN A 23 -0.95 -2.60 11.73
N LEU A 24 -0.58 -3.38 12.76
CA LEU A 24 0.03 -4.71 12.59
C LEU A 24 -0.83 -5.66 11.76
N THR A 25 -2.14 -5.70 12.01
CA THR A 25 -3.08 -6.59 11.30
C THR A 25 -3.17 -6.20 9.82
N GLU A 26 -3.25 -4.90 9.53
CA GLU A 26 -3.28 -4.35 8.17
C GLU A 26 -1.98 -4.64 7.42
N LYS A 27 -0.82 -4.51 8.08
CA LYS A 27 0.49 -4.85 7.49
C LYS A 27 0.58 -6.34 7.12
N ILE A 28 0.12 -7.23 8.00
CA ILE A 28 0.11 -8.67 7.72
C ILE A 28 -0.84 -9.00 6.56
N GLU A 29 -2.01 -8.36 6.51
CA GLU A 29 -2.95 -8.58 5.40
C GLU A 29 -2.37 -8.10 4.07
N MET A 30 -1.80 -6.90 4.06
CA MET A 30 -1.16 -6.37 2.86
C MET A 30 0.03 -7.25 2.43
N ALA A 31 0.87 -7.69 3.35
CA ALA A 31 1.99 -8.59 3.05
C ALA A 31 1.53 -9.92 2.41
N ARG A 32 0.47 -10.53 2.93
CA ARG A 32 -0.13 -11.74 2.33
C ARG A 32 -0.71 -11.47 0.95
N GLN A 33 -1.28 -10.29 0.72
CA GLN A 33 -1.77 -9.90 -0.60
C GLN A 33 -0.62 -9.66 -1.58
N LEU A 34 0.49 -9.06 -1.14
CA LEU A 34 1.71 -8.88 -1.93
C LEU A 34 2.33 -10.23 -2.31
N GLU A 35 2.36 -11.19 -1.39
CA GLU A 35 2.78 -12.56 -1.68
C GLU A 35 1.88 -13.22 -2.74
N LYS A 36 0.54 -13.09 -2.64
CA LYS A 36 -0.42 -13.57 -3.65
C LYS A 36 -0.28 -12.86 -4.99
N LEU A 37 0.07 -11.58 -4.97
CA LEU A 37 0.38 -10.78 -6.14
C LEU A 37 1.63 -11.33 -6.85
N GLY A 38 2.54 -11.97 -6.11
CA GLY A 38 3.74 -12.61 -6.64
C GLY A 38 4.90 -11.64 -6.79
N VAL A 39 5.05 -10.69 -5.88
CA VAL A 39 6.26 -9.88 -5.78
C VAL A 39 7.45 -10.75 -5.35
N ASP A 40 8.64 -10.39 -5.76
CA ASP A 40 9.85 -11.18 -5.44
C ASP A 40 10.36 -10.83 -4.03
N VAL A 41 10.24 -9.56 -3.62
CA VAL A 41 10.68 -9.06 -2.31
C VAL A 41 9.61 -8.15 -1.71
N ILE A 42 9.40 -8.27 -0.40
CA ILE A 42 8.60 -7.35 0.42
C ILE A 42 9.53 -6.67 1.41
N GLU A 43 9.65 -5.35 1.34
CA GLU A 43 10.30 -4.56 2.38
C GLU A 43 9.30 -4.31 3.51
N ALA A 44 9.46 -5.07 4.59
CA ALA A 44 8.49 -5.16 5.65
C ALA A 44 8.50 -3.96 6.63
N GLY A 45 9.55 -3.15 6.59
CA GLY A 45 9.68 -1.97 7.43
C GLY A 45 11.11 -1.61 7.82
N PHE A 46 11.23 -0.75 8.83
CA PHE A 46 12.49 -0.30 9.41
C PHE A 46 12.53 -0.69 10.90
N ALA A 47 13.03 -1.90 11.17
CA ALA A 47 12.90 -2.57 12.48
C ALA A 47 13.43 -1.76 13.68
N ILE A 48 14.47 -0.93 13.49
CA ILE A 48 15.04 -0.11 14.57
C ILE A 48 14.21 1.13 14.90
N ALA A 49 13.24 1.51 14.04
CA ALA A 49 12.49 2.77 14.21
C ALA A 49 11.66 2.78 15.51
N SER A 50 11.02 1.66 15.85
CA SER A 50 10.29 1.48 17.10
C SER A 50 10.13 -0.01 17.46
N PRO A 51 9.80 -0.33 18.73
CA PRO A 51 9.45 -1.71 19.12
C PRO A 51 8.26 -2.28 18.33
N MET A 52 7.31 -1.44 17.91
CA MET A 52 6.17 -1.86 17.12
C MET A 52 6.57 -2.17 15.68
N ASP A 53 7.44 -1.36 15.07
CA ASP A 53 7.98 -1.64 13.73
C ASP A 53 8.78 -2.95 13.73
N HIS A 54 9.57 -3.19 14.76
CA HIS A 54 10.28 -4.45 14.93
C HIS A 54 9.32 -5.65 14.97
N LYS A 55 8.26 -5.58 15.82
CA LYS A 55 7.22 -6.62 15.89
C LYS A 55 6.50 -6.81 14.56
N SER A 56 6.26 -5.73 13.84
CA SER A 56 5.59 -5.77 12.52
C SER A 56 6.44 -6.53 11.50
N VAL A 57 7.72 -6.24 11.42
CA VAL A 57 8.65 -6.96 10.54
C VAL A 57 8.72 -8.45 10.90
N GLN A 58 8.82 -8.78 12.20
CA GLN A 58 8.80 -10.18 12.66
C GLN A 58 7.50 -10.90 12.27
N ALA A 59 6.36 -10.26 12.47
CA ALA A 59 5.06 -10.86 12.17
C ALA A 59 4.88 -11.08 10.65
N ILE A 60 5.35 -10.15 9.82
CA ILE A 60 5.36 -10.30 8.36
C ILE A 60 6.29 -11.45 7.97
N SER A 61 7.50 -11.52 8.55
CA SER A 61 8.46 -12.60 8.30
C SER A 61 7.89 -13.99 8.59
N ALA A 62 7.05 -14.11 9.61
CA ALA A 62 6.36 -15.35 9.94
C ALA A 62 5.12 -15.63 9.06
N ALA A 63 4.53 -14.59 8.47
CA ALA A 63 3.26 -14.69 7.74
C ALA A 63 3.42 -14.98 6.24
N VAL A 64 4.60 -14.70 5.66
CA VAL A 64 4.94 -14.85 4.23
C VAL A 64 6.00 -15.94 4.05
N THR A 65 5.87 -16.75 3.02
CA THR A 65 6.72 -17.93 2.82
C THR A 65 7.37 -18.02 1.44
N ASN A 66 6.79 -17.41 0.41
CA ASN A 66 7.16 -17.59 -0.99
C ASN A 66 7.92 -16.41 -1.61
N CYS A 67 8.14 -15.35 -0.86
CA CYS A 67 8.93 -14.18 -1.29
C CYS A 67 10.00 -13.84 -0.25
N THR A 68 10.98 -13.05 -0.67
CA THR A 68 12.00 -12.52 0.24
C THR A 68 11.39 -11.45 1.13
N VAL A 69 11.71 -11.46 2.42
CA VAL A 69 11.33 -10.40 3.38
C VAL A 69 12.57 -9.59 3.73
N ALA A 70 12.52 -8.30 3.42
CA ALA A 70 13.61 -7.36 3.67
C ALA A 70 13.27 -6.42 4.84
N SER A 71 14.29 -6.02 5.61
CA SER A 71 14.23 -4.93 6.57
C SER A 71 15.30 -3.90 6.29
N LEU A 72 14.88 -2.61 6.26
CA LEU A 72 15.81 -1.49 6.07
C LEU A 72 16.72 -1.33 7.31
N ALA A 73 17.97 -0.95 7.08
CA ALA A 73 18.98 -0.66 8.10
C ALA A 73 19.93 0.45 7.65
N ARG A 74 20.20 1.42 8.48
CA ARG A 74 21.31 2.35 8.25
C ARG A 74 22.65 1.58 8.36
N CYS A 75 23.70 2.13 7.78
CA CYS A 75 25.08 1.64 7.97
C CYS A 75 25.56 1.81 9.43
N ALA A 76 24.90 1.10 10.36
CA ALA A 76 25.18 1.08 11.79
C ALA A 76 24.86 -0.31 12.37
N LYS A 77 25.77 -0.83 13.24
CA LYS A 77 25.63 -2.20 13.78
C LYS A 77 24.28 -2.44 14.45
N GLY A 78 23.82 -1.51 15.31
CA GLY A 78 22.54 -1.66 16.00
C GLY A 78 21.32 -1.72 15.07
N ASP A 79 21.35 -1.02 13.93
CA ASP A 79 20.29 -1.07 12.92
C ASP A 79 20.29 -2.44 12.20
N ILE A 80 21.48 -2.93 11.85
CA ILE A 80 21.68 -4.23 11.19
C ILE A 80 21.26 -5.36 12.13
N ASP A 81 21.64 -5.28 13.42
CA ASP A 81 21.24 -6.24 14.45
C ASP A 81 19.71 -6.30 14.59
N ALA A 82 19.05 -5.14 14.65
CA ALA A 82 17.60 -5.07 14.74
C ALA A 82 16.91 -5.60 13.47
N ALA A 83 17.44 -5.28 12.29
CA ALA A 83 16.94 -5.80 11.02
C ALA A 83 17.07 -7.33 10.96
N TRP A 84 18.23 -7.87 11.30
CA TRP A 84 18.46 -9.31 11.35
C TRP A 84 17.51 -10.01 12.33
N ASP A 85 17.44 -9.51 13.56
CA ASP A 85 16.56 -10.11 14.59
C ASP A 85 15.10 -10.16 14.14
N ALA A 86 14.67 -9.17 13.36
CA ALA A 86 13.31 -9.10 12.86
C ALA A 86 13.05 -10.02 11.64
N VAL A 87 14.05 -10.28 10.76
CA VAL A 87 13.84 -11.08 9.54
C VAL A 87 14.40 -12.50 9.61
N LYS A 88 15.19 -12.85 10.61
CA LYS A 88 15.92 -14.15 10.69
C LYS A 88 15.04 -15.40 10.62
N GLU A 89 13.76 -15.29 10.98
CA GLU A 89 12.79 -16.40 10.91
C GLU A 89 12.05 -16.46 9.56
N ALA A 90 12.29 -15.50 8.64
CA ALA A 90 11.74 -15.58 7.30
C ALA A 90 12.38 -16.71 6.50
N ASN A 91 11.62 -17.34 5.59
CA ASN A 91 12.17 -18.38 4.72
C ASN A 91 13.29 -17.85 3.81
N HIS A 92 13.18 -16.59 3.40
CA HIS A 92 14.15 -15.90 2.55
C HIS A 92 14.40 -14.50 3.13
N PRO A 93 15.29 -14.37 4.14
CA PRO A 93 15.57 -13.08 4.75
C PRO A 93 16.53 -12.25 3.89
N ARG A 94 16.34 -10.91 3.86
CA ARG A 94 17.27 -9.93 3.29
C ARG A 94 17.48 -8.78 4.27
N ILE A 95 18.73 -8.33 4.39
CA ILE A 95 19.07 -7.09 5.08
C ILE A 95 19.32 -6.01 4.01
N HIS A 96 18.55 -4.92 4.05
CA HIS A 96 18.69 -3.80 3.14
C HIS A 96 19.43 -2.66 3.85
N VAL A 97 20.71 -2.49 3.53
CA VAL A 97 21.60 -1.51 4.17
C VAL A 97 21.70 -0.27 3.29
N PHE A 98 21.63 0.93 3.87
CA PHE A 98 21.80 2.15 3.10
C PHE A 98 22.75 3.16 3.71
N LEU A 99 23.39 3.96 2.84
CA LEU A 99 24.19 5.12 3.19
C LEU A 99 24.15 6.14 2.05
N ALA A 100 24.04 7.43 2.39
CA ALA A 100 24.03 8.47 1.38
C ALA A 100 25.43 8.70 0.77
N THR A 101 25.47 9.00 -0.53
CA THR A 101 26.73 9.14 -1.30
C THR A 101 26.87 10.49 -2.01
N SER A 102 25.82 11.32 -2.05
CA SER A 102 25.93 12.65 -2.64
C SER A 102 26.71 13.61 -1.75
N ASP A 103 27.42 14.55 -2.37
CA ASP A 103 28.25 15.52 -1.66
C ASP A 103 27.42 16.34 -0.65
N ILE A 104 26.19 16.71 -1.00
CA ILE A 104 25.29 17.45 -0.10
C ILE A 104 24.95 16.64 1.16
N HIS A 105 24.70 15.34 1.03
CA HIS A 105 24.40 14.49 2.18
C HIS A 105 25.66 14.20 3.01
N MET A 106 26.81 14.00 2.37
CA MET A 106 28.07 13.80 3.07
C MET A 106 28.43 15.03 3.89
N GLU A 107 28.27 16.25 3.36
CA GLU A 107 28.60 17.50 4.04
C GLU A 107 27.62 17.80 5.20
N TYR A 108 26.30 17.79 4.93
CA TYR A 108 25.32 18.33 5.89
C TYR A 108 24.70 17.27 6.80
N LYS A 109 24.50 16.04 6.32
CA LYS A 109 23.83 14.96 7.07
C LYS A 109 24.81 14.02 7.75
N LEU A 110 25.80 13.47 7.00
CA LEU A 110 26.71 12.45 7.50
C LEU A 110 27.94 13.06 8.17
N LYS A 111 28.41 14.22 7.70
CA LYS A 111 29.67 14.87 8.11
C LYS A 111 30.86 13.92 7.96
N MET A 112 30.96 13.25 6.80
CA MET A 112 31.94 12.23 6.46
C MET A 112 32.67 12.61 5.19
N THR A 113 33.98 12.23 5.10
CA THR A 113 34.72 12.29 3.84
C THR A 113 34.36 11.11 2.93
N ARG A 114 34.71 11.18 1.64
CA ARG A 114 34.47 10.10 0.67
C ARG A 114 35.11 8.78 1.10
N GLU A 115 36.34 8.84 1.66
CA GLU A 115 37.05 7.67 2.18
C GLU A 115 36.33 7.05 3.37
N GLN A 116 35.84 7.88 4.29
CA GLN A 116 35.07 7.41 5.46
C GLN A 116 33.75 6.76 5.04
N VAL A 117 33.09 7.25 3.98
CA VAL A 117 31.88 6.65 3.42
C VAL A 117 32.18 5.26 2.84
N ILE A 118 33.24 5.13 2.02
CA ILE A 118 33.66 3.83 1.46
C ILE A 118 34.00 2.83 2.57
N ASP A 119 34.76 3.24 3.59
CA ASP A 119 35.13 2.37 4.71
C ASP A 119 33.91 1.95 5.52
N ARG A 120 32.97 2.86 5.73
CA ARG A 120 31.69 2.56 6.41
C ARG A 120 30.87 1.55 5.61
N ILE A 121 30.79 1.69 4.28
CA ILE A 121 30.10 0.72 3.40
C ILE A 121 30.74 -0.65 3.56
N ARG A 122 32.08 -0.76 3.43
CA ARG A 122 32.80 -2.03 3.57
C ARG A 122 32.53 -2.70 4.92
N GLU A 123 32.65 -1.94 6.01
CA GLU A 123 32.46 -2.48 7.35
C GLU A 123 31.02 -2.96 7.56
N MET A 124 30.05 -2.15 7.20
CA MET A 124 28.64 -2.44 7.52
C MET A 124 28.02 -3.48 6.59
N VAL A 125 28.35 -3.49 5.31
CA VAL A 125 27.91 -4.55 4.38
C VAL A 125 28.54 -5.90 4.77
N ALA A 126 29.84 -5.94 5.08
CA ALA A 126 30.47 -7.15 5.57
C ALA A 126 29.88 -7.63 6.91
N TYR A 127 29.50 -6.69 7.78
CA TYR A 127 28.83 -7.01 9.03
C TYR A 127 27.44 -7.61 8.79
N ALA A 128 26.63 -7.02 7.93
CA ALA A 128 25.35 -7.58 7.53
C ALA A 128 25.50 -8.97 6.88
N LYS A 129 26.49 -9.13 6.00
CA LYS A 129 26.83 -10.41 5.35
C LYS A 129 27.17 -11.53 6.34
N SER A 130 27.68 -11.19 7.53
CA SER A 130 27.95 -12.19 8.56
C SER A 130 26.68 -12.83 9.15
N TYR A 131 25.51 -12.20 8.97
CA TYR A 131 24.21 -12.69 9.41
C TYR A 131 23.39 -13.36 8.30
N CYS A 132 23.46 -12.81 7.08
CA CYS A 132 22.55 -13.15 5.99
C CYS A 132 23.30 -13.22 4.67
N ASP A 133 22.91 -14.17 3.80
CA ASP A 133 23.52 -14.32 2.48
C ASP A 133 22.98 -13.33 1.45
N ASP A 134 21.80 -12.79 1.64
CA ASP A 134 21.15 -11.83 0.73
C ASP A 134 21.21 -10.42 1.32
N ILE A 135 22.11 -9.58 0.78
CA ILE A 135 22.35 -8.22 1.24
C ILE A 135 22.11 -7.25 0.09
N GLU A 136 21.17 -6.35 0.29
CA GLU A 136 20.96 -5.20 -0.60
C GLU A 136 21.65 -3.96 -0.04
N PHE A 137 22.38 -3.24 -0.89
CA PHE A 137 23.00 -1.97 -0.54
C PHE A 137 22.43 -0.84 -1.40
N SER A 138 21.86 0.17 -0.75
CA SER A 138 21.39 1.42 -1.37
C SER A 138 22.35 2.57 -1.14
N ALA A 139 22.79 3.20 -2.22
CA ALA A 139 23.48 4.50 -2.16
C ALA A 139 22.42 5.62 -2.16
N GLU A 140 21.95 6.04 -0.98
CA GLU A 140 20.94 7.11 -0.89
C GLU A 140 21.40 8.35 -1.67
N ASP A 141 20.48 8.92 -2.47
CA ASP A 141 20.73 10.08 -3.34
C ASP A 141 21.74 9.80 -4.46
N ALA A 142 21.69 8.59 -5.02
CA ALA A 142 22.61 8.14 -6.08
C ALA A 142 22.54 9.02 -7.31
N SER A 143 21.35 9.46 -7.71
CA SER A 143 21.16 10.28 -8.90
C SER A 143 21.91 11.63 -8.86
N ARG A 144 22.17 12.17 -7.66
CA ARG A 144 22.93 13.42 -7.44
C ARG A 144 24.37 13.20 -6.98
N SER A 145 24.83 11.96 -6.91
CA SER A 145 26.20 11.61 -6.54
C SER A 145 27.17 11.76 -7.72
N ASP A 146 28.43 12.03 -7.43
CA ASP A 146 29.50 11.91 -8.44
C ASP A 146 29.57 10.44 -8.93
N TRP A 147 29.45 10.21 -10.23
CA TRP A 147 29.30 8.87 -10.80
C TRP A 147 30.54 8.00 -10.56
N SER A 148 31.75 8.60 -10.58
CA SER A 148 32.97 7.83 -10.35
C SER A 148 33.11 7.42 -8.89
N PHE A 149 32.72 8.28 -7.98
CA PHE A 149 32.67 7.98 -6.56
C PHE A 149 31.57 6.95 -6.26
N LEU A 150 30.41 7.09 -6.88
CA LEU A 150 29.30 6.14 -6.75
C LEU A 150 29.71 4.72 -7.20
N ALA A 151 30.42 4.60 -8.32
CA ALA A 151 30.97 3.31 -8.79
C ALA A 151 31.97 2.70 -7.81
N GLN A 152 32.79 3.54 -7.13
CA GLN A 152 33.70 3.08 -6.07
C GLN A 152 32.92 2.59 -4.84
N CYS A 153 31.86 3.29 -4.43
CA CYS A 153 30.99 2.87 -3.32
C CYS A 153 30.35 1.51 -3.60
N TYR A 154 29.77 1.33 -4.79
CA TYR A 154 29.16 0.05 -5.18
C TYR A 154 30.21 -1.07 -5.31
N SER A 155 31.37 -0.80 -5.89
CA SER A 155 32.46 -1.79 -5.94
C SER A 155 32.89 -2.22 -4.54
N ALA A 156 32.93 -1.29 -3.57
CA ALA A 156 33.21 -1.59 -2.18
C ALA A 156 32.10 -2.45 -1.53
N ALA A 157 30.84 -2.20 -1.85
CA ALA A 157 29.70 -2.99 -1.38
C ALA A 157 29.73 -4.42 -1.95
N VAL A 158 30.00 -4.58 -3.24
CA VAL A 158 30.16 -5.90 -3.90
C VAL A 158 31.28 -6.69 -3.24
N ALA A 159 32.46 -6.07 -3.07
CA ALA A 159 33.61 -6.71 -2.43
C ALA A 159 33.33 -7.10 -0.97
N ALA A 160 32.43 -6.39 -0.28
CA ALA A 160 31.99 -6.69 1.08
C ALA A 160 30.87 -7.75 1.16
N GLY A 161 30.30 -8.16 0.01
CA GLY A 161 29.33 -9.25 -0.07
C GLY A 161 27.90 -8.85 -0.36
N ALA A 162 27.65 -7.62 -0.84
CA ALA A 162 26.33 -7.24 -1.35
C ALA A 162 25.94 -8.12 -2.56
N THR A 163 24.67 -8.54 -2.61
CA THR A 163 24.08 -9.33 -3.69
C THR A 163 23.20 -8.49 -4.61
N THR A 164 22.76 -7.34 -4.12
CA THR A 164 21.94 -6.37 -4.86
C THR A 164 22.43 -4.96 -4.58
N LEU A 165 22.54 -4.15 -5.63
CA LEU A 165 22.92 -2.74 -5.57
C LEU A 165 21.74 -1.89 -6.00
N ASN A 166 21.18 -1.10 -5.10
CA ASN A 166 20.05 -0.22 -5.40
C ASN A 166 20.51 1.20 -5.71
N VAL A 167 20.00 1.76 -6.81
CA VAL A 167 20.32 3.08 -7.34
C VAL A 167 19.10 3.99 -7.23
N PRO A 168 18.92 4.72 -6.11
CA PRO A 168 17.75 5.55 -5.91
C PRO A 168 17.85 6.95 -6.52
N ASP A 169 16.77 7.38 -7.18
CA ASP A 169 16.46 8.79 -7.45
C ASP A 169 15.64 9.35 -6.29
N THR A 170 16.32 9.58 -5.18
CA THR A 170 15.73 9.87 -3.86
C THR A 170 14.86 11.13 -3.85
N VAL A 171 15.14 12.11 -4.71
CA VAL A 171 14.37 13.37 -4.77
C VAL A 171 13.52 13.49 -6.03
N GLY A 172 13.43 12.41 -6.83
CA GLY A 172 12.53 12.32 -7.99
C GLY A 172 12.77 13.39 -9.04
N TYR A 173 14.05 13.72 -9.29
CA TYR A 173 14.42 14.89 -10.12
C TYR A 173 15.05 14.49 -11.46
N SER A 174 15.45 13.24 -11.61
CA SER A 174 16.12 12.75 -12.81
C SER A 174 15.15 12.58 -13.98
N THR A 175 15.68 12.74 -15.18
CA THR A 175 14.99 12.40 -16.42
C THR A 175 15.25 10.94 -16.81
N PRO A 176 14.39 10.32 -17.66
CA PRO A 176 14.59 8.95 -18.09
C PRO A 176 15.95 8.69 -18.77
N GLN A 177 16.44 9.65 -19.57
CA GLN A 177 17.74 9.52 -20.22
C GLN A 177 18.90 9.57 -19.23
N GLU A 178 18.84 10.47 -18.24
CA GLU A 178 19.87 10.52 -17.19
C GLU A 178 19.95 9.23 -16.39
N MET A 179 18.80 8.62 -16.06
CA MET A 179 18.77 7.34 -15.35
C MET A 179 19.30 6.19 -16.22
N TYR A 180 18.95 6.18 -17.53
CA TYR A 180 19.52 5.21 -18.47
C TYR A 180 21.05 5.32 -18.53
N ASP A 181 21.58 6.54 -18.66
CA ASP A 181 23.02 6.79 -18.78
C ASP A 181 23.73 6.45 -17.46
N LEU A 182 23.14 6.75 -16.32
CA LEU A 182 23.68 6.39 -14.99
C LEU A 182 23.81 4.88 -14.83
N ILE A 183 22.75 4.12 -15.12
CA ILE A 183 22.78 2.64 -15.00
C ILE A 183 23.80 2.04 -15.99
N THR A 184 23.87 2.57 -17.21
CA THR A 184 24.86 2.14 -18.19
C THR A 184 26.27 2.38 -17.69
N TYR A 185 26.55 3.59 -17.19
CA TYR A 185 27.86 3.93 -16.61
C TYR A 185 28.22 3.02 -15.44
N LEU A 186 27.29 2.79 -14.52
CA LEU A 186 27.54 1.95 -13.35
C LEU A 186 27.85 0.50 -13.73
N ARG A 187 27.14 -0.05 -14.71
CA ARG A 187 27.41 -1.42 -15.23
C ARG A 187 28.79 -1.57 -15.87
N GLU A 188 29.33 -0.52 -16.42
CA GLU A 188 30.66 -0.51 -17.03
C GLU A 188 31.78 -0.28 -16.01
N ASN A 189 31.50 0.37 -14.88
CA ASN A 189 32.52 0.87 -13.96
C ASN A 189 32.51 0.23 -12.56
N ILE A 190 31.47 -0.56 -12.20
CA ILE A 190 31.46 -1.30 -10.93
C ILE A 190 32.24 -2.61 -11.10
N THR A 191 33.24 -2.82 -10.24
CA THR A 191 33.97 -4.08 -10.20
C THR A 191 33.12 -5.21 -9.62
N GLY A 192 32.90 -6.29 -10.37
CA GLY A 192 32.13 -7.46 -9.92
C GLY A 192 30.63 -7.33 -10.16
N VAL A 193 30.18 -6.35 -10.94
CA VAL A 193 28.75 -6.09 -11.24
C VAL A 193 28.03 -7.27 -11.89
N GLU A 194 28.75 -8.12 -12.59
CA GLU A 194 28.22 -9.32 -13.25
C GLU A 194 27.72 -10.39 -12.26
N ASN A 195 28.05 -10.27 -10.98
CA ASN A 195 27.69 -11.22 -9.92
C ASN A 195 26.54 -10.73 -9.02
N VAL A 196 26.00 -9.55 -9.29
CA VAL A 196 24.97 -8.91 -8.46
C VAL A 196 23.80 -8.38 -9.29
N ASP A 197 22.64 -8.25 -8.65
CA ASP A 197 21.51 -7.57 -9.24
C ASP A 197 21.71 -6.04 -9.14
N ILE A 198 21.25 -5.30 -10.15
CA ILE A 198 21.09 -3.85 -10.08
C ILE A 198 19.61 -3.55 -9.88
N SER A 199 19.30 -2.92 -8.78
CA SER A 199 17.99 -2.41 -8.39
C SER A 199 17.88 -0.91 -8.65
N VAL A 200 16.67 -0.44 -8.87
CA VAL A 200 16.37 0.99 -9.01
C VAL A 200 15.15 1.36 -8.17
N HIS A 201 15.14 2.59 -7.66
CA HIS A 201 14.08 3.15 -6.84
C HIS A 201 13.90 4.61 -7.22
N CYS A 202 12.74 4.98 -7.76
CA CYS A 202 12.52 6.32 -8.26
C CYS A 202 11.33 6.99 -7.56
N HIS A 203 11.55 8.19 -7.00
CA HIS A 203 10.46 9.04 -6.53
C HIS A 203 9.81 9.81 -7.67
N ASN A 204 8.57 10.23 -7.47
CA ASN A 204 7.67 10.72 -8.54
C ASN A 204 7.46 12.25 -8.51
N ASP A 205 8.39 13.03 -7.96
CA ASP A 205 8.25 14.47 -7.76
C ASP A 205 8.03 15.22 -9.05
N LEU A 206 8.64 14.79 -10.15
CA LEU A 206 8.42 15.33 -11.50
C LEU A 206 7.46 14.50 -12.36
N GLY A 207 6.80 13.48 -11.80
CA GLY A 207 5.88 12.60 -12.52
C GLY A 207 6.56 11.64 -13.50
N MET A 208 7.85 11.33 -13.31
CA MET A 208 8.65 10.51 -14.25
C MET A 208 9.13 9.19 -13.65
N ALA A 209 8.77 8.85 -12.43
CA ALA A 209 9.31 7.68 -11.73
C ALA A 209 9.17 6.38 -12.54
N VAL A 210 7.98 6.07 -13.05
CA VAL A 210 7.76 4.88 -13.89
C VAL A 210 8.60 4.90 -15.16
N ALA A 211 8.70 6.05 -15.83
CA ALA A 211 9.50 6.18 -17.05
C ALA A 211 11.00 6.01 -16.74
N ASN A 212 11.47 6.57 -15.63
CA ASN A 212 12.85 6.44 -15.16
C ASN A 212 13.19 4.96 -14.90
N SER A 213 12.37 4.25 -14.14
CA SER A 213 12.60 2.83 -13.82
C SER A 213 12.56 1.93 -15.06
N LEU A 214 11.66 2.20 -16.00
CA LEU A 214 11.61 1.46 -17.28
C LEU A 214 12.86 1.68 -18.14
N GLU A 215 13.41 2.90 -18.16
CA GLU A 215 14.68 3.15 -18.86
C GLU A 215 15.87 2.50 -18.14
N CYS A 216 15.85 2.43 -16.80
CA CYS A 216 16.84 1.66 -16.06
C CYS A 216 16.80 0.16 -16.42
N VAL A 217 15.60 -0.43 -16.58
CA VAL A 217 15.44 -1.82 -17.05
C VAL A 217 16.05 -1.99 -18.44
N ARG A 218 15.86 -1.05 -19.35
CA ARG A 218 16.50 -1.05 -20.67
C ARG A 218 18.01 -0.98 -20.57
N ALA A 219 18.54 -0.16 -19.68
CA ALA A 219 19.98 -0.01 -19.42
C ALA A 219 20.59 -1.25 -18.72
N GLY A 220 19.76 -2.12 -18.16
CA GLY A 220 20.18 -3.40 -17.59
C GLY A 220 19.93 -3.62 -16.12
N ALA A 221 19.10 -2.81 -15.48
CA ALA A 221 18.57 -3.11 -14.15
C ALA A 221 17.77 -4.43 -14.17
N THR A 222 17.85 -5.17 -13.06
CA THR A 222 17.23 -6.49 -12.90
C THR A 222 16.21 -6.54 -11.76
N GLN A 223 16.14 -5.49 -10.95
CA GLN A 223 15.14 -5.29 -9.90
C GLN A 223 14.58 -3.86 -9.98
N VAL A 224 13.28 -3.71 -9.66
CA VAL A 224 12.61 -2.41 -9.51
C VAL A 224 11.93 -2.38 -8.15
N GLU A 225 12.27 -1.38 -7.33
CA GLU A 225 11.60 -1.08 -6.06
C GLU A 225 10.42 -0.16 -6.31
N CYS A 226 9.23 -0.60 -6.04
CA CYS A 226 8.00 0.13 -6.33
C CYS A 226 6.98 -0.04 -5.21
N THR A 227 5.88 0.68 -5.30
CA THR A 227 4.77 0.58 -4.35
C THR A 227 3.44 0.37 -5.07
N VAL A 228 2.54 -0.34 -4.43
CA VAL A 228 1.15 -0.40 -4.90
C VAL A 228 0.56 1.02 -4.91
N ASN A 229 -0.11 1.38 -5.98
CA ASN A 229 -0.69 2.71 -6.22
C ASN A 229 0.33 3.87 -6.28
N GLY A 230 1.62 3.59 -6.19
CA GLY A 230 2.66 4.61 -6.19
C GLY A 230 2.68 5.47 -4.92
N ILE A 231 2.19 4.99 -3.79
CA ILE A 231 2.28 5.71 -2.52
C ILE A 231 3.73 5.83 -2.05
N GLY A 232 4.06 6.86 -1.27
CA GLY A 232 5.42 7.09 -0.75
C GLY A 232 5.64 8.53 -0.33
N GLU A 233 6.84 8.84 0.09
CA GLU A 233 7.23 10.20 0.48
C GLU A 233 6.92 11.22 -0.61
N ARG A 234 6.45 12.41 -0.23
CA ARG A 234 6.13 13.58 -1.07
C ARG A 234 5.11 13.24 -2.18
N ALA A 235 5.58 13.08 -3.44
CA ALA A 235 4.75 12.74 -4.59
C ALA A 235 4.63 11.23 -4.84
N GLY A 236 5.21 10.41 -3.97
CA GLY A 236 5.19 8.95 -4.05
C GLY A 236 6.33 8.34 -4.84
N ASN A 237 6.20 7.06 -5.10
CA ASN A 237 7.15 6.21 -5.81
C ASN A 237 6.61 5.82 -7.20
N GLU A 238 7.40 5.06 -7.94
CA GLU A 238 6.90 4.36 -9.11
C GLU A 238 5.81 3.36 -8.73
N SER A 239 4.72 3.39 -9.51
CA SER A 239 3.57 2.51 -9.29
C SER A 239 3.86 1.10 -9.78
N LEU A 240 3.73 0.09 -8.90
CA LEU A 240 3.91 -1.32 -9.21
C LEU A 240 3.08 -1.76 -10.41
N GLU A 241 1.79 -1.42 -10.41
CA GLU A 241 0.86 -1.79 -11.48
C GLU A 241 1.27 -1.22 -12.84
N GLU A 242 1.82 -0.02 -12.86
CA GLU A 242 2.25 0.64 -14.10
C GLU A 242 3.54 0.02 -14.65
N ILE A 243 4.53 -0.26 -13.79
CA ILE A 243 5.76 -0.97 -14.18
C ILE A 243 5.43 -2.36 -14.75
N VAL A 244 4.66 -3.15 -14.00
CA VAL A 244 4.34 -4.53 -14.38
C VAL A 244 3.56 -4.58 -15.69
N MET A 245 2.56 -3.70 -15.85
CA MET A 245 1.75 -3.70 -17.07
C MET A 245 2.46 -3.08 -18.26
N ALA A 246 3.36 -2.12 -18.07
CA ALA A 246 4.22 -1.61 -19.15
C ALA A 246 5.14 -2.72 -19.69
N LEU A 247 5.84 -3.45 -18.81
CA LEU A 247 6.69 -4.58 -19.21
C LEU A 247 5.88 -5.68 -19.91
N ARG A 248 4.70 -6.02 -19.37
CA ARG A 248 3.82 -7.05 -19.98
C ARG A 248 3.28 -6.63 -21.34
N THR A 249 2.80 -5.39 -21.49
CA THR A 249 2.15 -4.90 -22.69
C THR A 249 3.15 -4.62 -23.80
N ARG A 250 4.35 -4.15 -23.42
CA ARG A 250 5.42 -3.78 -24.36
C ARG A 250 6.62 -4.74 -24.29
N LYS A 251 6.33 -6.06 -24.21
CA LYS A 251 7.35 -7.12 -24.31
C LYS A 251 8.21 -7.00 -25.58
N ASP A 252 7.60 -6.53 -26.65
CA ASP A 252 8.27 -6.26 -27.93
C ASP A 252 9.41 -5.25 -27.80
N PHE A 253 9.30 -4.31 -26.86
CA PHE A 253 10.24 -3.22 -26.68
C PHE A 253 11.23 -3.46 -25.53
N TYR A 254 10.76 -3.99 -24.40
CA TYR A 254 11.59 -4.18 -23.19
C TYR A 254 12.32 -5.52 -23.16
N ASP A 255 11.86 -6.53 -23.89
CA ASP A 255 12.33 -7.93 -23.81
C ASP A 255 12.46 -8.44 -22.37
N ALA A 256 11.50 -8.05 -21.53
CA ALA A 256 11.48 -8.29 -20.09
C ALA A 256 10.11 -8.79 -19.62
N GLU A 257 10.12 -9.52 -18.51
CA GLU A 257 8.91 -10.02 -17.84
C GLU A 257 9.10 -10.04 -16.31
N THR A 258 7.99 -10.06 -15.58
CA THR A 258 7.96 -10.18 -14.11
C THR A 258 7.28 -11.46 -13.68
N GLY A 259 7.42 -11.82 -12.40
CA GLY A 259 6.70 -12.93 -11.77
C GLY A 259 5.29 -12.58 -11.30
N VAL A 260 4.89 -11.32 -11.43
CA VAL A 260 3.64 -10.79 -10.86
C VAL A 260 2.41 -11.39 -11.55
N SER A 261 1.47 -11.86 -10.75
CA SER A 261 0.13 -12.27 -11.18
C SER A 261 -0.74 -11.04 -11.44
N THR A 262 -0.79 -10.59 -12.69
CA THR A 262 -1.46 -9.33 -13.04
C THR A 262 -2.94 -9.30 -12.65
N ARG A 263 -3.62 -10.45 -12.58
CA ARG A 263 -5.01 -10.56 -12.12
C ARG A 263 -5.22 -10.19 -10.64
N GLN A 264 -4.15 -10.09 -9.86
CA GLN A 264 -4.20 -9.64 -8.47
C GLN A 264 -3.97 -8.13 -8.32
N ILE A 265 -3.59 -7.43 -9.38
CA ILE A 265 -3.23 -5.99 -9.35
C ILE A 265 -4.37 -5.14 -8.79
N TYR A 266 -5.56 -5.22 -9.40
CA TYR A 266 -6.71 -4.42 -8.98
C TYR A 266 -7.10 -4.67 -7.52
N ARG A 267 -7.07 -5.95 -7.10
CA ARG A 267 -7.36 -6.32 -5.71
C ARG A 267 -6.34 -5.73 -4.73
N SER A 268 -5.05 -5.79 -5.06
CA SER A 268 -3.99 -5.22 -4.23
C SER A 268 -4.14 -3.70 -4.10
N SER A 269 -4.42 -3.03 -5.22
CA SER A 269 -4.69 -1.59 -5.28
C SER A 269 -5.88 -1.19 -4.41
N LYS A 270 -7.00 -1.91 -4.50
CA LYS A 270 -8.20 -1.66 -3.70
C LYS A 270 -7.99 -1.94 -2.22
N LEU A 271 -7.30 -3.05 -1.89
CA LEU A 271 -6.98 -3.38 -0.50
C LEU A 271 -6.19 -2.25 0.16
N LEU A 272 -5.11 -1.78 -0.51
CA LEU A 272 -4.31 -0.69 0.01
C LEU A 272 -5.11 0.60 0.20
N SER A 273 -5.93 0.96 -0.81
CA SER A 273 -6.80 2.14 -0.72
C SER A 273 -7.76 2.07 0.48
N ASN A 274 -8.32 0.88 0.75
CA ASN A 274 -9.21 0.68 1.89
C ASN A 274 -8.49 0.73 3.24
N ILE A 275 -7.30 0.13 3.31
CA ILE A 275 -6.48 0.13 4.54
C ILE A 275 -6.06 1.56 4.90
N THR A 276 -5.56 2.31 3.92
CA THR A 276 -5.02 3.66 4.14
C THR A 276 -6.09 4.75 4.12
N GLY A 277 -7.25 4.48 3.51
CA GLY A 277 -8.27 5.49 3.26
C GLY A 277 -7.89 6.50 2.16
N VAL A 278 -6.78 6.28 1.47
CA VAL A 278 -6.35 7.12 0.33
C VAL A 278 -7.06 6.64 -0.94
N PRO A 279 -7.93 7.46 -1.54
CA PRO A 279 -8.71 7.03 -2.70
C PRO A 279 -7.82 6.91 -3.95
N ILE A 280 -8.15 5.94 -4.79
CA ILE A 280 -7.52 5.79 -6.11
C ILE A 280 -8.12 6.85 -7.04
N PRO A 281 -7.32 7.76 -7.65
CA PRO A 281 -7.85 8.71 -8.61
C PRO A 281 -8.57 7.99 -9.77
N PRO A 282 -9.74 8.45 -10.21
CA PRO A 282 -10.48 7.79 -11.30
C PRO A 282 -9.66 7.65 -12.60
N SER A 283 -8.75 8.59 -12.87
CA SER A 283 -7.86 8.58 -14.03
C SER A 283 -6.52 7.86 -13.79
N LYS A 284 -6.31 7.20 -12.63
CA LYS A 284 -5.09 6.44 -12.36
C LYS A 284 -4.93 5.35 -13.41
N ALA A 285 -3.75 5.27 -14.01
CA ALA A 285 -3.45 4.23 -14.99
C ALA A 285 -3.67 2.83 -14.37
N ILE A 286 -4.11 1.89 -15.19
CA ILE A 286 -4.31 0.47 -14.87
C ILE A 286 -5.47 0.18 -13.90
N VAL A 287 -5.60 0.90 -12.78
CA VAL A 287 -6.51 0.56 -11.67
C VAL A 287 -7.59 1.60 -11.39
N GLY A 288 -7.53 2.77 -12.03
CA GLY A 288 -8.54 3.82 -11.87
C GLY A 288 -9.89 3.43 -12.49
N ALA A 289 -10.97 3.95 -11.96
CA ALA A 289 -12.34 3.63 -12.42
C ALA A 289 -12.56 3.93 -13.91
N ASN A 290 -11.85 4.94 -14.44
CA ASN A 290 -11.95 5.33 -15.86
C ASN A 290 -10.95 4.61 -16.77
N ALA A 291 -10.05 3.79 -16.23
CA ALA A 291 -8.97 3.18 -17.01
C ALA A 291 -9.46 2.31 -18.19
N PHE A 292 -10.68 1.76 -18.08
CA PHE A 292 -11.34 0.94 -19.10
C PHE A 292 -12.72 1.48 -19.50
N ALA A 293 -12.99 2.76 -19.24
CA ALA A 293 -14.26 3.40 -19.56
C ALA A 293 -14.15 4.25 -20.84
N HIS A 294 -15.14 4.16 -21.70
CA HIS A 294 -15.24 4.92 -22.94
C HIS A 294 -16.55 5.70 -22.99
N GLU A 295 -16.49 7.03 -22.90
CA GLU A 295 -17.66 7.90 -22.97
C GLU A 295 -17.93 8.43 -24.39
N SER A 296 -16.87 8.69 -25.16
CA SER A 296 -16.97 9.19 -26.53
C SER A 296 -17.61 8.18 -27.47
N GLY A 297 -18.66 8.58 -28.20
CA GLY A 297 -19.35 7.72 -29.16
C GLY A 297 -18.45 7.16 -30.27
N ILE A 298 -17.41 7.89 -30.69
CA ILE A 298 -16.41 7.42 -31.66
C ILE A 298 -15.60 6.26 -31.04
N HIS A 299 -15.19 6.40 -29.78
CA HIS A 299 -14.45 5.34 -29.07
C HIS A 299 -15.34 4.11 -28.85
N GLN A 300 -16.58 4.31 -28.38
CA GLN A 300 -17.52 3.20 -28.17
C GLN A 300 -17.77 2.44 -29.45
N HIS A 301 -18.00 3.12 -30.59
CA HIS A 301 -18.16 2.46 -31.89
C HIS A 301 -16.92 1.64 -32.28
N GLY A 302 -15.73 2.20 -32.06
CA GLY A 302 -14.47 1.48 -32.32
C GLY A 302 -14.30 0.21 -31.46
N VAL A 303 -14.55 0.33 -30.15
CA VAL A 303 -14.44 -0.79 -29.19
C VAL A 303 -15.46 -1.89 -29.50
N ILE A 304 -16.71 -1.54 -29.84
CA ILE A 304 -17.74 -2.51 -30.25
C ILE A 304 -17.30 -3.27 -31.51
N ALA A 305 -16.69 -2.58 -32.47
CA ALA A 305 -16.18 -3.21 -33.69
C ALA A 305 -14.95 -4.11 -33.40
N ASN A 306 -14.02 -3.63 -32.60
CA ASN A 306 -12.86 -4.39 -32.11
C ASN A 306 -12.23 -3.63 -30.93
N ALA A 307 -12.19 -4.26 -29.75
CA ALA A 307 -11.63 -3.66 -28.54
C ALA A 307 -10.20 -3.11 -28.73
N ARG A 308 -9.38 -3.78 -29.56
CA ARG A 308 -8.00 -3.34 -29.86
C ARG A 308 -7.89 -1.99 -30.57
N THR A 309 -9.00 -1.39 -31.00
CA THR A 309 -8.96 -0.04 -31.61
C THR A 309 -8.57 1.03 -30.58
N TYR A 310 -8.91 0.83 -29.30
CA TYR A 310 -8.67 1.78 -28.21
C TYR A 310 -8.16 1.12 -26.93
N GLU A 311 -8.07 -0.20 -26.86
CA GLU A 311 -7.62 -0.95 -25.68
C GLU A 311 -6.32 -1.69 -25.96
N ILE A 312 -5.28 -1.42 -25.17
CA ILE A 312 -3.98 -2.10 -25.21
C ILE A 312 -3.94 -3.34 -24.30
N MET A 313 -4.91 -3.50 -23.42
CA MET A 313 -5.12 -4.62 -22.49
C MET A 313 -6.59 -4.73 -22.14
N ASN A 314 -7.03 -5.90 -21.65
CA ASN A 314 -8.39 -6.10 -21.19
C ASN A 314 -8.48 -5.84 -19.66
N SER A 315 -9.65 -5.38 -19.18
CA SER A 315 -9.90 -5.17 -17.75
C SER A 315 -9.65 -6.43 -16.92
N THR A 316 -9.98 -7.60 -17.44
CA THR A 316 -9.74 -8.91 -16.80
C THR A 316 -8.27 -9.29 -16.66
N ASP A 317 -7.39 -8.71 -17.49
CA ASP A 317 -5.93 -8.94 -17.40
C ASP A 317 -5.35 -8.40 -16.10
N VAL A 318 -6.00 -7.38 -15.54
CA VAL A 318 -5.60 -6.73 -14.28
C VAL A 318 -6.52 -7.07 -13.10
N GLY A 319 -7.48 -7.97 -13.32
CA GLY A 319 -8.38 -8.47 -12.28
C GLY A 319 -9.64 -7.64 -12.09
N ILE A 320 -9.95 -6.69 -13.00
CA ILE A 320 -11.23 -5.97 -13.01
C ILE A 320 -12.29 -6.87 -13.65
N PRO A 321 -13.36 -7.24 -12.91
CA PRO A 321 -14.35 -8.17 -13.42
C PRO A 321 -15.19 -7.55 -14.55
N GLN A 322 -15.49 -8.35 -15.59
CA GLN A 322 -16.52 -7.97 -16.54
C GLN A 322 -17.90 -8.19 -15.92
N ASN A 323 -18.76 -7.19 -16.01
CA ASN A 323 -20.10 -7.19 -15.39
C ASN A 323 -21.07 -8.14 -16.14
N THR A 324 -21.16 -9.40 -15.73
CA THR A 324 -22.05 -10.39 -16.38
C THR A 324 -23.12 -11.00 -15.45
N MET A 325 -23.02 -10.86 -14.14
CA MET A 325 -23.99 -11.46 -13.20
C MET A 325 -24.58 -10.41 -12.25
N VAL A 326 -25.89 -10.23 -12.31
CA VAL A 326 -26.64 -9.37 -11.39
C VAL A 326 -27.09 -10.21 -10.20
N LEU A 327 -26.65 -9.85 -9.00
CA LEU A 327 -27.09 -10.45 -7.74
C LEU A 327 -28.17 -9.57 -7.08
N GLY A 328 -29.10 -10.20 -6.39
CA GLY A 328 -30.19 -9.52 -5.70
C GLY A 328 -30.74 -10.34 -4.54
N LYS A 329 -31.87 -9.90 -3.96
CA LYS A 329 -32.51 -10.50 -2.77
C LYS A 329 -32.71 -12.02 -2.85
N HIS A 330 -32.97 -12.56 -4.04
CA HIS A 330 -33.22 -14.00 -4.25
C HIS A 330 -31.92 -14.79 -4.56
N SER A 331 -30.79 -14.13 -4.70
CA SER A 331 -29.51 -14.81 -4.96
C SER A 331 -29.07 -15.63 -3.74
N GLY A 332 -28.64 -16.87 -4.00
CA GLY A 332 -28.15 -17.79 -2.98
C GLY A 332 -26.66 -17.61 -2.70
N LYS A 333 -26.18 -18.24 -1.64
CA LYS A 333 -24.77 -18.24 -1.21
C LYS A 333 -23.82 -18.73 -2.32
N HIS A 334 -24.25 -19.71 -3.12
CA HIS A 334 -23.47 -20.24 -4.24
C HIS A 334 -23.23 -19.18 -5.33
N ALA A 335 -24.29 -18.46 -5.73
CA ALA A 335 -24.17 -17.38 -6.71
C ALA A 335 -23.28 -16.23 -6.22
N LEU A 336 -23.32 -15.91 -4.92
CA LEU A 336 -22.40 -14.94 -4.32
C LEU A 336 -20.96 -15.46 -4.36
N ARG A 337 -20.71 -16.73 -4.05
CA ARG A 337 -19.39 -17.35 -4.14
C ARG A 337 -18.83 -17.26 -5.56
N GLU A 338 -19.58 -17.72 -6.57
CA GLU A 338 -19.15 -17.66 -7.98
C GLU A 338 -18.83 -16.22 -8.42
N LYS A 339 -19.66 -15.25 -7.98
CA LYS A 339 -19.39 -13.84 -8.27
C LYS A 339 -18.12 -13.36 -7.62
N LEU A 340 -17.87 -13.69 -6.35
CA LEU A 340 -16.65 -13.35 -5.63
C LEU A 340 -15.42 -13.99 -6.26
N GLU A 341 -15.47 -15.25 -6.62
CA GLU A 341 -14.41 -15.96 -7.34
C GLU A 341 -14.11 -15.31 -8.70
N SER A 342 -15.15 -14.92 -9.44
CA SER A 342 -15.00 -14.18 -10.70
C SER A 342 -14.34 -12.81 -10.53
N MET A 343 -14.46 -12.21 -9.34
CA MET A 343 -13.80 -10.96 -8.94
C MET A 343 -12.43 -11.18 -8.31
N GLY A 344 -11.94 -12.44 -8.23
CA GLY A 344 -10.62 -12.79 -7.69
C GLY A 344 -10.57 -12.94 -6.18
N TYR A 345 -11.72 -13.03 -5.50
CA TYR A 345 -11.80 -13.23 -4.04
C TYR A 345 -11.98 -14.72 -3.72
N GLU A 346 -11.00 -15.30 -3.03
CA GLU A 346 -11.08 -16.64 -2.45
C GLU A 346 -11.37 -16.52 -0.96
N LEU A 347 -12.56 -16.93 -0.52
CA LEU A 347 -13.02 -16.85 0.86
C LEU A 347 -13.21 -18.26 1.43
N SER A 348 -12.84 -18.45 2.70
CA SER A 348 -13.23 -19.63 3.46
C SER A 348 -14.76 -19.70 3.64
N ASP A 349 -15.27 -20.85 4.05
CA ASP A 349 -16.71 -21.03 4.27
C ASP A 349 -17.27 -20.11 5.37
N GLU A 350 -16.48 -19.86 6.42
CA GLU A 350 -16.83 -18.95 7.51
C GLU A 350 -16.86 -17.50 7.06
N GLU A 351 -15.87 -17.13 6.26
CA GLU A 351 -15.77 -15.79 5.67
C GLU A 351 -16.90 -15.51 4.71
N LEU A 352 -17.23 -16.47 3.85
CA LEU A 352 -18.35 -16.38 2.92
C LEU A 352 -19.69 -16.25 3.67
N GLU A 353 -19.86 -16.96 4.81
CA GLU A 353 -21.08 -16.83 5.62
C GLU A 353 -21.25 -15.41 6.17
N SER A 354 -20.16 -14.82 6.68
CA SER A 354 -20.17 -13.44 7.16
C SER A 354 -20.49 -12.44 6.05
N VAL A 355 -19.88 -12.61 4.86
CA VAL A 355 -20.16 -11.75 3.70
C VAL A 355 -21.60 -11.97 3.22
N PHE A 356 -22.09 -13.21 3.20
CA PHE A 356 -23.44 -13.55 2.76
C PHE A 356 -24.52 -12.94 3.66
N THR A 357 -24.32 -12.94 4.97
CA THR A 357 -25.25 -12.27 5.91
C THR A 357 -25.36 -10.79 5.59
N ARG A 358 -24.24 -10.09 5.44
CA ARG A 358 -24.22 -8.66 5.07
C ARG A 358 -24.78 -8.40 3.67
N PHE A 359 -24.53 -9.31 2.74
CA PHE A 359 -25.13 -9.25 1.40
C PHE A 359 -26.66 -9.32 1.47
N LYS A 360 -27.23 -10.19 2.32
CA LYS A 360 -28.68 -10.27 2.50
C LYS A 360 -29.25 -8.99 3.12
N ASP A 361 -28.59 -8.44 4.13
CA ASP A 361 -28.98 -7.17 4.75
C ASP A 361 -28.95 -6.01 3.73
N LEU A 362 -27.95 -6.00 2.84
CA LEU A 362 -27.88 -5.04 1.76
C LEU A 362 -28.97 -5.27 0.72
N ALA A 363 -29.22 -6.53 0.33
CA ALA A 363 -30.23 -6.89 -0.65
C ALA A 363 -31.68 -6.61 -0.19
N ASP A 364 -31.91 -6.52 1.10
CA ASP A 364 -33.20 -6.09 1.66
C ASP A 364 -33.39 -4.56 1.59
N LYS A 365 -32.27 -3.79 1.58
CA LYS A 365 -32.26 -2.32 1.53
C LYS A 365 -32.11 -1.78 0.10
N LYS A 366 -31.43 -2.52 -0.79
CA LYS A 366 -31.07 -2.08 -2.14
C LYS A 366 -31.56 -3.07 -3.20
N LYS A 367 -32.31 -2.55 -4.18
CA LYS A 367 -32.96 -3.37 -5.21
C LYS A 367 -31.97 -3.93 -6.24
N ASN A 368 -30.99 -3.12 -6.64
CA ASN A 368 -29.97 -3.49 -7.62
C ASN A 368 -28.59 -3.48 -6.94
N ILE A 369 -28.01 -4.67 -6.74
CA ILE A 369 -26.68 -4.82 -6.14
C ILE A 369 -25.64 -4.90 -7.26
N THR A 370 -24.68 -3.97 -7.22
CA THR A 370 -23.60 -3.88 -8.19
C THR A 370 -22.37 -4.70 -7.76
N SER A 371 -21.41 -4.89 -8.67
CA SER A 371 -20.13 -5.51 -8.30
C SER A 371 -19.36 -4.69 -7.27
N SER A 372 -19.47 -3.35 -7.33
CA SER A 372 -18.86 -2.46 -6.34
C SER A 372 -19.47 -2.62 -4.94
N ASP A 373 -20.78 -2.85 -4.85
CA ASP A 373 -21.44 -3.17 -3.57
C ASP A 373 -20.88 -4.45 -2.95
N ILE A 374 -20.72 -5.50 -3.77
CA ILE A 374 -20.19 -6.80 -3.33
C ILE A 374 -18.72 -6.66 -2.89
N GLU A 375 -17.95 -5.91 -3.66
CA GLU A 375 -16.55 -5.62 -3.34
C GLU A 375 -16.43 -4.88 -2.01
N ALA A 376 -17.25 -3.84 -1.80
CA ALA A 376 -17.32 -3.12 -0.54
C ALA A 376 -17.60 -4.05 0.66
N LEU A 377 -18.53 -5.02 0.51
CA LEU A 377 -18.83 -6.01 1.56
C LEU A 377 -17.63 -6.91 1.89
N VAL A 378 -16.77 -7.22 0.94
CA VAL A 378 -15.57 -8.04 1.17
C VAL A 378 -14.44 -7.22 1.77
N LEU A 379 -14.15 -6.06 1.18
CA LEU A 379 -13.01 -5.22 1.55
C LEU A 379 -13.19 -4.61 2.96
N HIS A 380 -14.42 -4.27 3.34
CA HIS A 380 -14.73 -3.80 4.69
C HIS A 380 -15.01 -4.93 5.70
N ARG A 381 -14.69 -6.17 5.33
CA ARG A 381 -14.79 -7.33 6.23
C ARG A 381 -13.99 -7.15 7.51
N GLN A 382 -12.87 -6.46 7.46
CA GLN A 382 -12.00 -6.23 8.61
C GLN A 382 -12.35 -4.97 9.39
N ALA A 383 -13.10 -4.03 8.85
CA ALA A 383 -13.70 -2.95 9.64
C ALA A 383 -14.72 -3.46 10.68
N ALA A 384 -15.18 -4.71 10.53
CA ALA A 384 -15.86 -5.49 11.57
C ALA A 384 -14.84 -6.35 12.36
N VAL A 385 -13.64 -5.83 12.61
CA VAL A 385 -12.80 -6.37 13.69
C VAL A 385 -13.65 -6.38 14.94
N GLN A 386 -13.57 -7.45 15.74
CA GLN A 386 -14.04 -7.48 17.12
C GLN A 386 -13.28 -6.40 17.91
N GLY A 387 -13.49 -5.13 17.51
CA GLY A 387 -12.99 -3.98 18.24
C GLY A 387 -13.64 -3.96 19.59
N SER A 388 -12.96 -3.40 20.56
CA SER A 388 -13.44 -3.28 21.94
C SER A 388 -14.78 -2.52 22.03
N CYS A 389 -15.17 -1.79 20.95
CA CYS A 389 -16.43 -1.03 20.87
C CYS A 389 -17.16 -1.26 19.54
N GLN A 390 -18.50 -1.42 19.60
CA GLN A 390 -19.37 -1.54 18.44
C GLN A 390 -20.58 -0.63 18.56
N LEU A 391 -21.01 -0.03 17.44
CA LEU A 391 -22.26 0.76 17.39
C LEU A 391 -23.47 -0.18 17.48
N VAL A 392 -24.29 -0.01 18.52
CA VAL A 392 -25.55 -0.75 18.70
C VAL A 392 -26.71 0.01 18.06
N SER A 393 -26.85 1.30 18.39
CA SER A 393 -27.89 2.16 17.83
C SER A 393 -27.50 3.62 17.92
N HIS A 394 -28.12 4.44 17.07
CA HIS A 394 -28.01 5.89 17.15
C HIS A 394 -29.35 6.56 16.86
N VAL A 395 -29.55 7.72 17.45
CA VAL A 395 -30.66 8.64 17.13
C VAL A 395 -30.07 10.02 16.99
N VAL A 396 -30.26 10.63 15.82
CA VAL A 396 -29.75 11.98 15.54
C VAL A 396 -30.91 12.89 15.21
N ASN A 397 -31.04 13.98 15.97
CA ASN A 397 -32.01 15.05 15.69
C ASN A 397 -31.24 16.26 15.18
N THR A 398 -31.50 16.67 13.95
CA THR A 398 -30.83 17.79 13.28
C THR A 398 -31.84 18.58 12.44
N GLY A 399 -31.63 19.88 12.27
CA GLY A 399 -32.49 20.73 11.47
C GLY A 399 -32.07 22.21 11.54
N HIS A 400 -32.67 23.02 10.68
CA HIS A 400 -32.43 24.46 10.69
C HIS A 400 -33.07 25.12 11.92
N GLY A 401 -32.25 25.81 12.70
CA GLY A 401 -32.72 26.54 13.88
C GLY A 401 -33.01 25.71 15.13
N VAL A 402 -32.66 24.43 15.13
CA VAL A 402 -32.76 23.56 16.32
C VAL A 402 -31.37 23.02 16.71
N PRO A 403 -31.15 22.69 18.01
CA PRO A 403 -29.91 22.06 18.42
C PRO A 403 -29.68 20.71 17.72
N ASN A 404 -28.45 20.45 17.28
CA ASN A 404 -28.08 19.12 16.81
C ASN A 404 -27.81 18.23 18.01
N ILE A 405 -28.61 17.20 18.20
CA ILE A 405 -28.54 16.25 19.32
C ILE A 405 -28.31 14.86 18.77
N SER A 406 -27.36 14.14 19.35
CA SER A 406 -27.11 12.74 19.03
C SER A 406 -27.12 11.90 20.29
N CYS A 407 -27.91 10.82 20.27
CA CYS A 407 -27.91 9.75 21.25
C CYS A 407 -27.21 8.55 20.64
N ILE A 408 -26.12 8.10 21.24
CA ILE A 408 -25.32 6.99 20.76
C ILE A 408 -25.32 5.88 21.80
N LYS A 409 -25.53 4.64 21.33
CA LYS A 409 -25.38 3.44 22.14
C LYS A 409 -24.28 2.56 21.57
N LEU A 410 -23.28 2.25 22.40
CA LEU A 410 -22.17 1.37 22.06
C LEU A 410 -22.20 0.09 22.89
N GLN A 411 -21.75 -1.01 22.29
CA GLN A 411 -21.37 -2.24 22.99
C GLN A 411 -19.86 -2.18 23.24
N ARG A 412 -19.43 -2.32 24.51
CA ARG A 412 -18.03 -2.40 24.91
C ARG A 412 -17.82 -3.70 25.69
N GLY A 413 -17.26 -4.73 25.06
CA GLY A 413 -17.25 -6.06 25.63
C GLY A 413 -18.68 -6.54 25.91
N ASP A 414 -18.99 -6.93 27.17
CA ASP A 414 -20.33 -7.36 27.60
C ASP A 414 -21.23 -6.20 28.08
N GLU A 415 -20.74 -4.97 28.12
CA GLU A 415 -21.45 -3.82 28.62
C GLU A 415 -22.02 -2.94 27.50
N GLN A 416 -23.24 -2.47 27.64
CA GLN A 416 -23.82 -1.43 26.79
C GLN A 416 -23.75 -0.08 27.50
N ILE A 417 -23.14 0.89 26.80
CA ILE A 417 -23.04 2.26 27.27
C ILE A 417 -23.80 3.20 26.34
N GLU A 418 -24.45 4.22 26.89
CA GLU A 418 -25.28 5.15 26.13
C GLU A 418 -25.05 6.58 26.62
N ASP A 419 -24.96 7.52 25.70
CA ASP A 419 -24.82 8.95 26.03
C ASP A 419 -25.45 9.85 24.98
N VAL A 420 -25.79 11.07 25.39
CA VAL A 420 -26.43 12.08 24.56
C VAL A 420 -25.61 13.36 24.58
N ALA A 421 -25.22 13.86 23.40
CA ALA A 421 -24.49 15.12 23.31
C ALA A 421 -25.13 16.11 22.32
N ILE A 422 -24.79 17.38 22.50
CA ILE A 422 -25.15 18.48 21.61
C ILE A 422 -23.90 18.94 20.88
N GLY A 423 -24.03 19.20 19.58
CA GLY A 423 -22.94 19.62 18.72
C GLY A 423 -23.29 20.74 17.76
N THR A 424 -22.28 21.24 17.06
CA THR A 424 -22.44 22.22 15.97
C THR A 424 -23.07 21.62 14.71
N GLY A 425 -23.01 20.28 14.60
CA GLY A 425 -23.62 19.48 13.57
C GLY A 425 -23.90 18.04 14.06
N PRO A 426 -24.61 17.23 13.25
CA PRO A 426 -24.99 15.86 13.65
C PRO A 426 -23.79 14.97 13.97
N LEU A 427 -22.71 15.06 13.20
CA LEU A 427 -21.49 14.28 13.41
C LEU A 427 -20.71 14.79 14.64
N ASP A 428 -20.58 16.11 14.84
CA ASP A 428 -19.93 16.68 16.01
C ASP A 428 -20.66 16.25 17.30
N ALA A 429 -22.00 16.25 17.30
CA ALA A 429 -22.77 15.74 18.41
C ALA A 429 -22.50 14.25 18.67
N SER A 430 -22.44 13.43 17.60
CA SER A 430 -22.19 12.00 17.70
C SER A 430 -20.78 11.71 18.24
N PHE A 431 -19.78 12.36 17.72
CA PHE A 431 -18.37 12.17 18.12
C PHE A 431 -18.12 12.62 19.55
N LYS A 432 -18.75 13.72 19.99
CA LYS A 432 -18.71 14.17 21.37
C LYS A 432 -19.31 13.16 22.36
N ALA A 433 -20.45 12.55 22.01
CA ALA A 433 -21.06 11.50 22.81
C ALA A 433 -20.12 10.30 22.94
N ILE A 434 -19.52 9.86 21.84
CA ILE A 434 -18.57 8.73 21.81
C ILE A 434 -17.33 9.03 22.66
N ASN A 435 -16.69 10.18 22.45
CA ASN A 435 -15.48 10.57 23.21
C ASN A 435 -15.73 10.62 24.71
N ARG A 436 -16.90 11.13 25.10
CA ARG A 436 -17.28 11.21 26.52
C ARG A 436 -17.54 9.85 27.13
N MET A 437 -18.25 8.94 26.42
CA MET A 437 -18.47 7.55 26.87
C MET A 437 -17.16 6.79 27.06
N LEU A 438 -16.23 6.97 26.14
CA LEU A 438 -14.96 6.25 26.14
C LEU A 438 -13.87 6.95 26.95
N GLN A 439 -14.15 8.17 27.47
CA GLN A 439 -13.21 9.02 28.21
C GLN A 439 -11.90 9.26 27.42
N MET A 440 -12.02 9.45 26.10
CA MET A 440 -10.90 9.65 25.18
C MET A 440 -10.96 11.05 24.58
N ASP A 441 -9.82 11.72 24.52
CA ASP A 441 -9.65 12.98 23.77
C ASP A 441 -9.11 12.68 22.39
N VAL A 442 -10.03 12.38 21.47
CA VAL A 442 -9.70 12.03 20.08
C VAL A 442 -9.99 13.22 19.19
N LYS A 443 -8.99 13.64 18.42
CA LYS A 443 -9.10 14.75 17.48
C LYS A 443 -9.38 14.23 16.07
N LEU A 444 -10.43 14.73 15.45
CA LEU A 444 -10.69 14.49 14.03
C LEU A 444 -9.75 15.36 13.18
N GLU A 445 -8.90 14.75 12.38
CA GLU A 445 -7.96 15.44 11.48
C GLU A 445 -8.57 15.65 10.10
N SER A 446 -9.21 14.62 9.57
CA SER A 446 -9.90 14.70 8.28
C SER A 446 -11.15 13.83 8.26
N PHE A 447 -12.07 14.21 7.39
CA PHE A 447 -13.32 13.50 7.13
C PHE A 447 -13.61 13.56 5.64
N SER A 448 -13.90 12.42 5.04
CA SER A 448 -14.38 12.32 3.67
C SER A 448 -15.61 11.41 3.58
N LEU A 449 -16.49 11.72 2.65
CA LEU A 449 -17.67 10.94 2.37
C LEU A 449 -17.74 10.73 0.85
N ASN A 450 -17.76 9.48 0.42
CA ASN A 450 -17.79 9.11 -0.98
C ASN A 450 -19.01 8.21 -1.23
N ALA A 451 -19.66 8.37 -2.36
CA ALA A 451 -20.60 7.37 -2.85
C ALA A 451 -19.79 6.19 -3.44
N VAL A 452 -19.96 5.00 -2.88
CA VAL A 452 -19.31 3.78 -3.37
C VAL A 452 -20.12 3.19 -4.52
N THR A 453 -21.43 3.49 -4.55
CA THR A 453 -22.36 2.98 -5.55
C THR A 453 -23.28 4.10 -6.03
N ASP A 454 -23.96 3.89 -7.17
CA ASP A 454 -24.83 4.88 -7.79
C ASP A 454 -26.31 4.65 -7.37
N GLY A 455 -27.14 5.70 -7.51
CA GLY A 455 -28.59 5.66 -7.28
C GLY A 455 -29.03 6.34 -5.99
N GLU A 456 -30.35 6.41 -5.79
CA GLU A 456 -30.95 7.04 -4.60
C GLU A 456 -30.68 6.23 -3.31
N ASP A 457 -30.36 4.95 -3.45
CA ASP A 457 -30.00 4.00 -2.39
C ASP A 457 -28.50 3.70 -2.34
N ALA A 458 -27.68 4.63 -2.85
CA ALA A 458 -26.23 4.49 -2.89
C ALA A 458 -25.65 4.24 -1.49
N ILE A 459 -24.67 3.34 -1.41
CA ILE A 459 -23.86 3.17 -0.21
C ILE A 459 -22.89 4.33 -0.10
N GLY A 460 -22.96 5.05 1.02
CA GLY A 460 -21.98 6.05 1.42
C GLY A 460 -20.85 5.40 2.20
N GLU A 461 -19.62 5.64 1.78
CA GLU A 461 -18.42 5.35 2.55
C GLU A 461 -17.96 6.62 3.24
N ALA A 462 -17.92 6.57 4.57
CA ALA A 462 -17.25 7.58 5.36
C ALA A 462 -15.85 7.09 5.71
N VAL A 463 -14.86 7.97 5.54
CA VAL A 463 -13.48 7.75 5.99
C VAL A 463 -13.11 8.89 6.93
N VAL A 464 -12.66 8.55 8.12
CA VAL A 464 -12.19 9.51 9.12
C VAL A 464 -10.72 9.26 9.42
N LYS A 465 -9.98 10.33 9.62
CA LYS A 465 -8.65 10.28 10.18
C LYS A 465 -8.70 10.93 11.56
N VAL A 466 -8.29 10.18 12.57
CA VAL A 466 -8.35 10.60 13.96
C VAL A 466 -6.98 10.47 14.61
N SER A 467 -6.61 11.41 15.45
CA SER A 467 -5.40 11.31 16.27
C SER A 467 -5.73 11.01 17.73
N GLY A 468 -5.00 10.04 18.28
CA GLY A 468 -5.09 9.66 19.67
C GLY A 468 -4.18 10.48 20.58
N PRO A 469 -4.21 10.21 21.92
CA PRO A 469 -3.35 10.87 22.89
C PRO A 469 -1.85 10.67 22.65
N ASP A 470 -1.48 9.63 21.91
CA ASP A 470 -0.11 9.31 21.50
C ASP A 470 0.41 10.19 20.35
N GLY A 471 -0.45 11.05 19.78
CA GLY A 471 -0.15 11.91 18.63
C GLY A 471 -0.07 11.20 17.29
N ARG A 472 -0.39 9.90 17.23
CA ARG A 472 -0.47 9.13 16.00
C ARG A 472 -1.84 9.27 15.35
N SER A 473 -1.86 9.20 14.04
CA SER A 473 -3.10 9.25 13.24
C SER A 473 -3.55 7.86 12.86
N TYR A 474 -4.85 7.60 12.96
CA TYR A 474 -5.49 6.33 12.64
C TYR A 474 -6.65 6.59 11.67
N THR A 475 -6.77 5.74 10.66
CA THR A 475 -7.86 5.84 9.69
C THR A 475 -8.94 4.82 10.03
N GLY A 476 -10.17 5.31 10.18
CA GLY A 476 -11.35 4.47 10.33
C GLY A 476 -12.29 4.64 9.13
N SER A 477 -12.93 3.56 8.69
CA SER A 477 -13.93 3.59 7.63
C SER A 477 -15.24 2.96 8.06
N GLY A 478 -16.33 3.40 7.44
CA GLY A 478 -17.67 2.87 7.69
C GLY A 478 -18.54 2.94 6.46
N LEU A 479 -19.40 1.93 6.26
CA LEU A 479 -20.33 1.83 5.15
C LEU A 479 -21.76 1.81 5.66
N SER A 480 -22.63 2.59 5.04
CA SER A 480 -24.09 2.50 5.20
C SER A 480 -24.77 3.23 4.04
N THR A 481 -26.05 2.92 3.80
CA THR A 481 -26.94 3.77 2.99
C THR A 481 -27.33 5.05 3.73
N ASP A 482 -27.12 5.11 5.06
CA ASP A 482 -27.25 6.30 5.88
C ASP A 482 -25.86 6.90 6.13
N ILE A 483 -25.63 8.11 5.61
CA ILE A 483 -24.35 8.82 5.71
C ILE A 483 -23.96 9.18 7.15
N ILE A 484 -24.92 9.33 8.05
CA ILE A 484 -24.67 9.58 9.47
C ILE A 484 -24.20 8.28 10.12
N GLU A 485 -24.89 7.17 9.84
CA GLU A 485 -24.48 5.86 10.34
C GLU A 485 -23.08 5.48 9.85
N SER A 486 -22.80 5.65 8.55
CA SER A 486 -21.48 5.35 7.99
C SER A 486 -20.37 6.17 8.68
N SER A 487 -20.64 7.45 8.96
CA SER A 487 -19.68 8.34 9.63
C SER A 487 -19.45 7.95 11.09
N ILE A 488 -20.51 7.57 11.83
CA ILE A 488 -20.39 7.10 13.21
C ILE A 488 -19.59 5.78 13.24
N ARG A 489 -19.88 4.85 12.35
CA ARG A 489 -19.13 3.59 12.21
C ARG A 489 -17.65 3.82 11.90
N ALA A 490 -17.35 4.74 10.98
CA ALA A 490 -15.98 5.12 10.66
C ALA A 490 -15.24 5.64 11.90
N TYR A 491 -15.90 6.51 12.68
CA TYR A 491 -15.30 7.09 13.88
C TYR A 491 -15.04 6.04 14.96
N VAL A 492 -16.00 5.14 15.21
CA VAL A 492 -15.84 4.03 16.18
C VAL A 492 -14.69 3.11 15.74
N ASN A 493 -14.57 2.81 14.45
CA ASN A 493 -13.48 2.00 13.92
C ASN A 493 -12.11 2.68 14.10
N GLY A 494 -12.02 3.99 13.88
CA GLY A 494 -10.80 4.75 14.15
C GLY A 494 -10.39 4.71 15.63
N ILE A 495 -11.36 4.85 16.54
CA ILE A 495 -11.13 4.74 17.98
C ILE A 495 -10.70 3.33 18.40
N ASN A 496 -11.29 2.29 17.83
CA ASN A 496 -10.87 0.91 18.11
C ASN A 496 -9.38 0.70 17.80
N LYS A 497 -8.89 1.25 16.69
CA LYS A 497 -7.46 1.19 16.32
C LYS A 497 -6.57 1.96 17.32
N ILE A 498 -7.03 3.10 17.85
CA ILE A 498 -6.32 3.82 18.91
C ILE A 498 -6.23 2.94 20.16
N MET A 499 -7.32 2.29 20.56
CA MET A 499 -7.36 1.45 21.76
C MET A 499 -6.49 0.19 21.63
N GLU A 500 -6.43 -0.40 20.44
CA GLU A 500 -5.57 -1.56 20.15
C GLU A 500 -4.07 -1.20 20.17
N SER A 501 -3.72 0.02 19.78
CA SER A 501 -2.32 0.47 19.77
C SER A 501 -1.80 0.90 21.14
N GLY A 502 -2.68 1.14 22.12
CA GLY A 502 -2.34 1.50 23.50
C GLY A 502 -2.15 0.30 24.46
N ASN A 503 -2.43 -0.91 23.98
CA ASN A 503 -2.19 -2.19 24.69
C ASN A 503 -0.96 -2.88 24.12
#